data_bb9ce7b22071cc9c46293e37c87b0049
#
_entry.id   bb9ce7b22071cc9c46293e37c87b0049
#
_cell.length_a   1.000
_cell.length_b   1.000
_cell.length_c   1.000
_cell.angle_alpha   90.00
_cell.angle_beta   90.00
_cell.angle_gamma   90.00
#
_symmetry.space_group_name_H-M   'P 1'
#
loop_
_entity.id
_entity.type
_entity.pdbx_description
1 polymer ?
#
loop_
_entity_poly.entity_id
_entity_poly.type
_entity_poly.pdbx_seq_one_letter_code
_entity_poly.pdbx_strand_id
1 'polypeptide(L)'
;RGYLLGKAYVINDTRPIVCIGAACIDRRYFVEGGLIHGQSNNVTSQTSIGGVALSIAENLGRLQEDVVMLSLVGDDAEWHTIEESMRPLMKTSEVEMVPGFSTGTFMEVIDESGKMIIGLAEMDIYEYMQPKWLLKHLATLKRAKMIIIDSNCPKESVEHLLEIGAKYNIPVTLVSASLLKLYNIPEN
;
A
#
# COMPACT_ATOMS: atom_id res chain seq x y z
N ARG A 1 16.26 38.96 -27.40
CA ARG A 1 15.47 38.00 -26.60
C ARG A 1 15.74 36.61 -27.16
N GLY A 2 16.73 35.88 -26.61
CA GLY A 2 17.03 34.51 -26.98
C GLY A 2 16.11 33.55 -26.22
N TYR A 3 15.33 32.77 -26.94
CA TYR A 3 14.62 31.64 -26.36
C TYR A 3 15.59 30.47 -26.30
N LEU A 4 15.99 30.05 -25.10
CA LEU A 4 16.63 28.74 -24.86
C LEU A 4 15.55 27.68 -25.06
N LEU A 5 15.50 27.05 -26.23
CA LEU A 5 14.79 25.81 -26.43
C LEU A 5 15.58 24.71 -25.74
N GLY A 6 15.25 24.44 -24.46
CA GLY A 6 15.72 23.26 -23.76
C GLY A 6 15.19 22.02 -24.47
N LYS A 7 16.08 21.21 -25.04
CA LYS A 7 15.71 19.87 -25.48
C LYS A 7 15.33 19.08 -24.24
N ALA A 8 14.05 18.85 -24.05
CA ALA A 8 13.57 17.86 -23.06
C ALA A 8 14.01 16.48 -23.59
N TYR A 9 15.03 15.90 -22.99
CA TYR A 9 15.34 14.49 -23.17
C TYR A 9 14.33 13.72 -22.36
N VAL A 10 13.37 13.08 -23.02
CA VAL A 10 12.56 12.02 -22.40
C VAL A 10 13.50 10.84 -22.19
N ILE A 11 14.05 10.71 -21.00
CA ILE A 11 14.77 9.51 -20.60
C ILE A 11 13.67 8.45 -20.43
N ASN A 12 13.56 7.54 -21.38
CA ASN A 12 12.63 6.43 -21.30
C ASN A 12 13.24 5.41 -20.32
N ASP A 13 13.08 5.66 -19.01
CA ASP A 13 13.55 4.76 -17.97
C ASP A 13 12.55 3.63 -17.81
N THR A 14 12.85 2.48 -18.39
CA THR A 14 12.01 1.28 -18.40
C THR A 14 12.11 0.44 -17.12
N ARG A 15 12.89 0.90 -16.13
CA ARG A 15 12.96 0.21 -14.84
C ARG A 15 11.64 0.36 -14.08
N PRO A 16 11.20 -0.67 -13.30
CA PRO A 16 9.95 -0.59 -12.59
C PRO A 16 9.96 0.41 -11.43
N ILE A 17 8.80 0.91 -11.08
CA ILE A 17 8.52 1.48 -9.76
C ILE A 17 8.10 0.35 -8.85
N VAL A 18 8.72 0.24 -7.67
CA VAL A 18 8.36 -0.78 -6.67
C VAL A 18 7.55 -0.12 -5.57
N CYS A 19 6.31 -0.54 -5.39
CA CYS A 19 5.43 -0.11 -4.31
C CYS A 19 5.39 -1.18 -3.22
N ILE A 20 5.61 -0.80 -1.96
CA ILE A 20 5.72 -1.71 -0.82
C ILE A 20 4.77 -1.25 0.28
N GLY A 21 3.90 -2.13 0.76
CA GLY A 21 2.98 -1.81 1.84
C GLY A 21 1.68 -2.59 1.78
N ALA A 22 0.62 -2.00 2.34
CA ALA A 22 -0.66 -2.67 2.44
C ALA A 22 -1.39 -2.82 1.11
N ALA A 23 -1.98 -4.01 0.93
CA ALA A 23 -3.01 -4.33 -0.04
C ALA A 23 -4.18 -4.94 0.75
N CYS A 24 -5.29 -4.23 0.89
CA CYS A 24 -6.36 -4.58 1.82
C CYS A 24 -7.73 -4.32 1.23
N ILE A 25 -8.76 -4.77 1.95
CA ILE A 25 -10.16 -4.43 1.67
C ILE A 25 -10.63 -3.42 2.71
N ASP A 26 -11.20 -2.31 2.22
CA ASP A 26 -11.87 -1.31 3.05
C ASP A 26 -13.37 -1.57 3.05
N ARG A 27 -13.99 -1.66 4.23
CA ARG A 27 -15.43 -1.83 4.43
C ARG A 27 -15.98 -0.66 5.22
N ARG A 28 -16.90 0.09 4.64
CA ARG A 28 -17.59 1.22 5.26
C ARG A 28 -19.01 0.84 5.58
N TYR A 29 -19.41 1.06 6.83
CA TYR A 29 -20.76 0.82 7.32
C TYR A 29 -21.39 2.14 7.74
N PHE A 30 -22.44 2.56 7.05
CA PHE A 30 -23.16 3.79 7.32
C PHE A 30 -24.34 3.45 8.23
N VAL A 31 -24.33 3.98 9.46
CA VAL A 31 -25.38 3.75 10.46
C VAL A 31 -26.55 4.70 10.22
N GLU A 32 -27.77 4.16 10.24
CA GLU A 32 -29.01 4.94 10.15
C GLU A 32 -29.59 5.17 11.55
N GLY A 33 -29.94 6.42 11.89
CA GLY A 33 -30.59 6.78 13.16
C GLY A 33 -29.67 6.85 14.38
N GLY A 34 -28.34 6.86 14.15
CA GLY A 34 -27.34 6.91 15.23
C GLY A 34 -26.95 5.54 15.79
N LEU A 35 -25.70 5.41 16.24
CA LEU A 35 -25.16 4.16 16.78
C LEU A 35 -25.70 3.88 18.18
N ILE A 36 -26.30 2.73 18.38
CA ILE A 36 -26.76 2.21 19.68
C ILE A 36 -25.76 1.18 20.19
N HIS A 37 -25.01 1.51 21.22
CA HIS A 37 -24.03 0.62 21.82
C HIS A 37 -24.66 -0.63 22.43
N GLY A 38 -24.02 -1.79 22.20
CA GLY A 38 -24.46 -3.08 22.76
C GLY A 38 -25.71 -3.67 22.10
N GLN A 39 -26.13 -3.14 20.97
CA GLN A 39 -27.27 -3.62 20.18
C GLN A 39 -26.89 -3.81 18.71
N SER A 40 -27.77 -4.50 17.97
CA SER A 40 -27.69 -4.56 16.52
C SER A 40 -28.14 -3.24 15.90
N ASN A 41 -27.33 -2.69 15.01
CA ASN A 41 -27.62 -1.46 14.29
C ASN A 41 -27.83 -1.78 12.80
N ASN A 42 -28.85 -1.20 12.20
CA ASN A 42 -29.04 -1.28 10.76
C ASN A 42 -28.02 -0.41 10.05
N VAL A 43 -27.41 -0.95 9.00
CA VAL A 43 -26.39 -0.25 8.22
C VAL A 43 -26.59 -0.49 6.73
N THR A 44 -26.18 0.46 5.92
CA THR A 44 -25.79 0.21 4.53
C THR A 44 -24.27 0.06 4.48
N SER A 45 -23.76 -0.67 3.49
CA SER A 45 -22.31 -0.92 3.41
C SER A 45 -21.74 -0.65 2.02
N GLN A 46 -20.48 -0.27 2.00
CA GLN A 46 -19.66 -0.18 0.80
C GLN A 46 -18.36 -0.94 1.03
N THR A 47 -17.91 -1.65 0.00
CA THR A 47 -16.60 -2.33 -0.01
C THR A 47 -15.76 -1.78 -1.14
N SER A 48 -14.49 -1.51 -0.87
CA SER A 48 -13.52 -1.05 -1.86
C SER A 48 -12.16 -1.70 -1.61
N ILE A 49 -11.35 -1.75 -2.65
CA ILE A 49 -9.94 -2.11 -2.53
C ILE A 49 -9.21 -0.93 -1.91
N GLY A 50 -8.35 -1.20 -0.94
CA GLY A 50 -7.62 -0.23 -0.15
C GLY A 50 -6.13 -0.57 0.02
N GLY A 51 -5.47 0.23 0.87
CA GLY A 51 -4.03 0.20 1.07
C GLY A 51 -3.34 1.36 0.34
N VAL A 52 -2.54 2.15 1.08
CA VAL A 52 -1.92 3.36 0.50
C VAL A 52 -0.93 2.99 -0.60
N ALA A 53 -0.06 2.00 -0.36
CA ALA A 53 0.89 1.53 -1.38
C ALA A 53 0.17 0.98 -2.61
N LEU A 54 -0.90 0.19 -2.42
CA LEU A 54 -1.68 -0.37 -3.52
C LEU A 54 -2.39 0.72 -4.33
N SER A 55 -3.00 1.71 -3.66
CA SER A 55 -3.66 2.84 -4.34
C SER A 55 -2.69 3.67 -5.18
N ILE A 56 -1.45 3.86 -4.69
CA ILE A 56 -0.40 4.53 -5.46
C ILE A 56 0.00 3.67 -6.66
N ALA A 57 0.22 2.37 -6.45
CA ALA A 57 0.56 1.42 -7.50
C ALA A 57 -0.51 1.39 -8.61
N GLU A 58 -1.79 1.38 -8.22
CA GLU A 58 -2.92 1.45 -9.15
C GLU A 58 -2.89 2.71 -10.02
N ASN A 59 -2.71 3.88 -9.38
CA ASN A 59 -2.66 5.15 -10.11
C ASN A 59 -1.46 5.20 -11.08
N LEU A 60 -0.30 4.72 -10.65
CA LEU A 60 0.89 4.63 -11.51
C LEU A 60 0.66 3.67 -12.69
N GLY A 61 0.03 2.51 -12.44
CA GLY A 61 -0.33 1.57 -13.52
C GLY A 61 -1.31 2.18 -14.51
N ARG A 62 -2.29 2.96 -14.06
CA ARG A 62 -3.20 3.72 -14.93
C ARG A 62 -2.48 4.80 -15.75
N LEU A 63 -1.37 5.32 -15.26
CA LEU A 63 -0.46 6.22 -15.99
C LEU A 63 0.52 5.47 -16.90
N GLN A 64 0.35 4.15 -17.06
CA GLN A 64 1.18 3.28 -17.90
C GLN A 64 2.64 3.14 -17.44
N GLU A 65 2.90 3.35 -16.15
CA GLU A 65 4.19 3.04 -15.55
C GLU A 65 4.33 1.53 -15.34
N ASP A 66 5.57 1.01 -15.43
CA ASP A 66 5.87 -0.38 -15.05
C ASP A 66 5.95 -0.46 -13.52
N VAL A 67 4.95 -1.10 -12.90
CA VAL A 67 4.80 -1.16 -11.44
C VAL A 67 4.90 -2.60 -10.95
N VAL A 68 5.64 -2.80 -9.87
CA VAL A 68 5.71 -4.05 -9.11
C VAL A 68 5.19 -3.79 -7.71
N MET A 69 4.19 -4.56 -7.27
CA MET A 69 3.67 -4.52 -5.90
C MET A 69 4.36 -5.58 -5.05
N LEU A 70 4.88 -5.18 -3.90
CA LEU A 70 5.36 -6.05 -2.82
C LEU A 70 4.42 -5.89 -1.62
N SER A 71 3.78 -6.97 -1.23
CA SER A 71 2.86 -6.99 -0.10
C SER A 71 2.77 -8.40 0.49
N LEU A 72 2.17 -8.51 1.67
CA LEU A 72 1.75 -9.76 2.28
C LEU A 72 0.23 -9.82 2.31
N VAL A 73 -0.34 -10.97 1.99
CA VAL A 73 -1.79 -11.19 1.92
C VAL A 73 -2.14 -12.59 2.43
N GLY A 74 -3.41 -12.84 2.74
CA GLY A 74 -3.93 -14.17 2.99
C GLY A 74 -4.17 -14.94 1.69
N ASP A 75 -4.36 -16.25 1.80
CA ASP A 75 -4.88 -17.10 0.71
C ASP A 75 -6.41 -17.14 0.82
N ASP A 76 -7.07 -16.04 0.44
CA ASP A 76 -8.49 -15.80 0.66
C ASP A 76 -9.17 -15.10 -0.52
N ALA A 77 -10.50 -14.96 -0.43
CA ALA A 77 -11.31 -14.33 -1.47
C ALA A 77 -11.02 -12.83 -1.61
N GLU A 78 -10.64 -12.17 -0.53
CA GLU A 78 -10.26 -10.78 -0.50
C GLU A 78 -9.02 -10.54 -1.39
N TRP A 79 -7.97 -11.35 -1.22
CA TRP A 79 -6.79 -11.26 -2.08
C TRP A 79 -7.12 -11.56 -3.53
N HIS A 80 -7.88 -12.62 -3.82
CA HIS A 80 -8.25 -12.93 -5.20
C HIS A 80 -9.01 -11.78 -5.88
N THR A 81 -9.89 -11.10 -5.13
CA THR A 81 -10.62 -9.92 -5.63
C THR A 81 -9.65 -8.77 -5.95
N ILE A 82 -8.70 -8.50 -5.06
CA ILE A 82 -7.67 -7.46 -5.26
C ILE A 82 -6.81 -7.81 -6.47
N GLU A 83 -6.29 -9.03 -6.52
CA GLU A 83 -5.38 -9.47 -7.58
C GLU A 83 -6.04 -9.40 -8.96
N GLU A 84 -7.26 -9.89 -9.10
CA GLU A 84 -7.99 -9.86 -10.36
C GLU A 84 -8.15 -8.43 -10.89
N SER A 85 -8.47 -7.49 -9.99
CA SER A 85 -8.64 -6.07 -10.33
C SER A 85 -7.30 -5.39 -10.68
N MET A 86 -6.20 -5.76 -10.02
CA MET A 86 -4.90 -5.08 -10.12
C MET A 86 -3.97 -5.67 -11.19
N ARG A 87 -4.13 -6.94 -11.53
CA ARG A 87 -3.29 -7.64 -12.52
C ARG A 87 -3.16 -6.93 -13.87
N PRO A 88 -4.18 -6.24 -14.41
CA PRO A 88 -4.03 -5.47 -15.64
C PRO A 88 -3.16 -4.21 -15.51
N LEU A 89 -2.92 -3.73 -14.29
CA LEU A 89 -2.30 -2.44 -14.00
C LEU A 89 -0.87 -2.57 -13.47
N MET A 90 -0.55 -3.69 -12.82
CA MET A 90 0.74 -3.89 -12.15
C MET A 90 1.12 -5.37 -12.07
N LYS A 91 2.40 -5.62 -11.77
CA LYS A 91 2.89 -6.96 -11.48
C LYS A 91 2.61 -7.32 -10.02
N THR A 92 1.80 -8.36 -9.81
CA THR A 92 1.42 -8.90 -8.49
C THR A 92 2.18 -10.19 -8.14
N SER A 93 3.03 -10.67 -9.04
CA SER A 93 3.75 -11.95 -8.89
C SER A 93 4.72 -12.01 -7.70
N GLU A 94 5.04 -10.87 -7.09
CA GLU A 94 5.89 -10.76 -5.91
C GLU A 94 5.10 -10.46 -4.63
N VAL A 95 3.77 -10.44 -4.70
CA VAL A 95 2.91 -10.45 -3.50
C VAL A 95 2.94 -11.86 -2.91
N GLU A 96 3.24 -11.97 -1.61
CA GLU A 96 3.38 -13.26 -0.93
C GLU A 96 2.14 -13.59 -0.11
N MET A 97 1.54 -14.76 -0.34
CA MET A 97 0.46 -15.29 0.50
C MET A 97 1.05 -15.93 1.74
N VAL A 98 0.56 -15.53 2.92
CA VAL A 98 1.05 -16.01 4.23
C VAL A 98 0.05 -17.00 4.82
N PRO A 99 0.39 -18.28 4.96
CA PRO A 99 -0.52 -19.27 5.52
C PRO A 99 -0.95 -18.92 6.95
N GLY A 100 -2.25 -19.03 7.20
CA GLY A 100 -2.83 -18.78 8.53
C GLY A 100 -3.14 -17.30 8.82
N PHE A 101 -2.90 -16.40 7.86
CA PHE A 101 -3.31 -15.00 7.95
C PHE A 101 -4.43 -14.71 6.95
N SER A 102 -5.26 -13.73 7.31
CA SER A 102 -6.19 -13.10 6.39
C SER A 102 -5.53 -11.93 5.66
N THR A 103 -6.02 -11.62 4.46
CA THR A 103 -5.70 -10.36 3.77
C THR A 103 -6.15 -9.18 4.64
N GLY A 104 -5.33 -8.15 4.72
CA GLY A 104 -5.62 -6.97 5.56
C GLY A 104 -7.01 -6.41 5.30
N THR A 105 -7.71 -6.02 6.36
CA THR A 105 -9.04 -5.42 6.28
C THR A 105 -9.11 -4.19 7.17
N PHE A 106 -9.69 -3.11 6.65
CA PHE A 106 -10.04 -1.92 7.43
C PHE A 106 -11.55 -1.71 7.39
N MET A 107 -12.17 -1.62 8.56
CA MET A 107 -13.61 -1.40 8.70
C MET A 107 -13.86 -0.04 9.36
N GLU A 108 -14.74 0.74 8.77
CA GLU A 108 -15.19 2.05 9.28
C GLU A 108 -16.68 1.99 9.57
N VAL A 109 -17.07 2.45 10.76
CA VAL A 109 -18.46 2.76 11.08
C VAL A 109 -18.63 4.27 11.02
N ILE A 110 -19.54 4.74 10.19
CA ILE A 110 -19.72 6.15 9.82
C ILE A 110 -21.13 6.57 10.21
N ASP A 111 -21.25 7.72 10.87
CA ASP A 111 -22.54 8.30 11.23
C ASP A 111 -23.22 9.07 10.08
N GLU A 112 -24.42 9.56 10.31
CA GLU A 112 -25.21 10.33 9.34
C GLU A 112 -24.54 11.64 8.90
N SER A 113 -23.62 12.17 9.70
CA SER A 113 -22.83 13.36 9.37
C SER A 113 -21.63 13.07 8.47
N GLY A 114 -21.36 11.79 8.18
CA GLY A 114 -20.18 11.33 7.44
C GLY A 114 -18.93 11.20 8.31
N LYS A 115 -19.07 11.26 9.63
CA LYS A 115 -17.95 11.13 10.56
C LYS A 115 -17.72 9.68 10.96
N MET A 116 -16.48 9.23 10.91
CA MET A 116 -16.09 7.92 11.44
C MET A 116 -16.27 7.88 12.96
N ILE A 117 -17.06 6.93 13.45
CA ILE A 117 -17.31 6.68 14.88
C ILE A 117 -16.31 5.63 15.40
N ILE A 118 -16.10 4.57 14.60
CA ILE A 118 -15.22 3.44 14.94
C ILE A 118 -14.43 3.07 13.70
N GLY A 119 -13.12 2.86 13.88
CA GLY A 119 -12.26 2.24 12.89
C GLY A 119 -11.70 0.93 13.47
N LEU A 120 -11.79 -0.17 12.74
CA LEU A 120 -11.25 -1.47 13.09
C LEU A 120 -10.26 -1.89 12.01
N ALA A 121 -9.03 -2.20 12.41
CA ALA A 121 -7.97 -2.59 11.49
C ALA A 121 -7.50 -4.01 11.81
N GLU A 122 -7.67 -4.94 10.88
CA GLU A 122 -7.04 -6.26 10.89
C GLU A 122 -5.88 -6.20 9.90
N MET A 123 -4.70 -5.77 10.40
CA MET A 123 -3.54 -5.44 9.56
C MET A 123 -2.23 -6.05 10.09
N ASP A 124 -2.33 -7.01 11.01
CA ASP A 124 -1.17 -7.61 11.69
C ASP A 124 -0.25 -8.37 10.72
N ILE A 125 -0.78 -8.82 9.59
CA ILE A 125 -0.01 -9.48 8.54
C ILE A 125 1.16 -8.62 8.05
N TYR A 126 1.03 -7.29 8.03
CA TYR A 126 2.07 -6.37 7.54
C TYR A 126 3.26 -6.25 8.50
N GLU A 127 3.12 -6.63 9.77
CA GLU A 127 4.24 -6.71 10.72
C GLU A 127 5.27 -7.77 10.32
N TYR A 128 4.90 -8.70 9.43
CA TYR A 128 5.80 -9.72 8.88
C TYR A 128 6.61 -9.24 7.67
N MET A 129 6.39 -8.03 7.18
CA MET A 129 7.24 -7.38 6.17
C MET A 129 8.60 -6.96 6.76
N GLN A 130 9.28 -7.87 7.43
CA GLN A 130 10.55 -7.65 8.12
C GLN A 130 11.73 -7.54 7.12
N PRO A 131 12.90 -6.99 7.50
CA PRO A 131 14.06 -6.89 6.62
C PRO A 131 14.44 -8.21 5.96
N LYS A 132 14.29 -9.33 6.67
CA LYS A 132 14.52 -10.68 6.11
C LYS A 132 13.59 -11.01 4.94
N TRP A 133 12.35 -10.55 4.99
CA TRP A 133 11.41 -10.71 3.88
C TRP A 133 11.84 -9.86 2.68
N LEU A 134 12.26 -8.62 2.90
CA LEU A 134 12.76 -7.73 1.83
C LEU A 134 13.95 -8.32 1.07
N LEU A 135 14.81 -9.09 1.74
CA LEU A 135 15.95 -9.75 1.10
C LEU A 135 15.52 -10.75 0.01
N LYS A 136 14.33 -11.36 0.10
CA LYS A 136 13.81 -12.22 -0.95
C LYS A 136 13.58 -11.44 -2.26
N HIS A 137 13.26 -10.15 -2.15
CA HIS A 137 12.93 -9.24 -3.25
C HIS A 137 14.10 -8.34 -3.67
N LEU A 138 15.31 -8.58 -3.14
CA LEU A 138 16.45 -7.70 -3.35
C LEU A 138 16.81 -7.52 -4.84
N ALA A 139 16.58 -8.53 -5.68
CA ALA A 139 16.83 -8.44 -7.11
C ALA A 139 15.90 -7.41 -7.79
N THR A 140 14.62 -7.40 -7.41
CA THR A 140 13.62 -6.45 -7.88
C THR A 140 13.90 -5.05 -7.36
N LEU A 141 14.19 -4.93 -6.05
CA LEU A 141 14.53 -3.66 -5.41
C LEU A 141 15.71 -2.97 -6.08
N LYS A 142 16.80 -3.70 -6.37
CA LYS A 142 17.99 -3.15 -7.04
C LYS A 142 17.73 -2.64 -8.46
N ARG A 143 16.70 -3.13 -9.11
CA ARG A 143 16.33 -2.73 -10.48
C ARG A 143 15.29 -1.62 -10.52
N ALA A 144 14.78 -1.20 -9.38
CA ALA A 144 13.78 -0.14 -9.32
C ALA A 144 14.35 1.21 -9.79
N LYS A 145 13.53 2.00 -10.50
CA LYS A 145 13.83 3.43 -10.72
C LYS A 145 13.42 4.28 -9.53
N MET A 146 12.47 3.78 -8.71
CA MET A 146 11.97 4.40 -7.49
C MET A 146 11.35 3.32 -6.59
N ILE A 147 11.48 3.48 -5.29
CA ILE A 147 10.80 2.67 -4.28
C ILE A 147 9.83 3.57 -3.53
N ILE A 148 8.58 3.15 -3.42
CA ILE A 148 7.52 3.85 -2.68
C ILE A 148 7.07 2.91 -1.56
N ILE A 149 7.07 3.41 -0.32
CA ILE A 149 6.75 2.62 0.87
C ILE A 149 5.60 3.30 1.60
N ASP A 150 4.64 2.53 2.09
CA ASP A 150 3.69 3.07 3.06
C ASP A 150 4.07 2.73 4.51
N SER A 151 3.52 3.48 5.46
CA SER A 151 3.82 3.33 6.89
C SER A 151 3.16 2.11 7.55
N ASN A 152 2.57 1.17 6.77
CA ASN A 152 2.20 -0.15 7.29
C ASN A 152 3.42 -1.07 7.40
N CYS A 153 4.51 -0.77 6.68
CA CYS A 153 5.78 -1.48 6.85
C CYS A 153 6.37 -1.20 8.24
N PRO A 154 6.95 -2.22 8.92
CA PRO A 154 7.71 -2.03 10.15
C PRO A 154 8.86 -1.04 9.99
N LYS A 155 9.17 -0.31 11.05
CA LYS A 155 10.22 0.72 11.06
C LYS A 155 11.57 0.19 10.56
N GLU A 156 11.97 -0.99 11.04
CA GLU A 156 13.24 -1.64 10.66
C GLU A 156 13.30 -1.93 9.15
N SER A 157 12.17 -2.21 8.55
CA SER A 157 12.08 -2.44 7.09
C SER A 157 12.15 -1.15 6.31
N VAL A 158 11.55 -0.08 6.82
CA VAL A 158 11.70 1.26 6.24
C VAL A 158 13.16 1.69 6.26
N GLU A 159 13.85 1.55 7.42
CA GLU A 159 15.27 1.85 7.56
C GLU A 159 16.13 1.05 6.58
N HIS A 160 15.87 -0.25 6.47
CA HIS A 160 16.59 -1.12 5.53
C HIS A 160 16.37 -0.74 4.06
N LEU A 161 15.15 -0.31 3.69
CA LEU A 161 14.85 0.17 2.34
C LEU A 161 15.54 1.50 2.04
N LEU A 162 15.68 2.39 3.02
CA LEU A 162 16.47 3.62 2.89
C LEU A 162 17.95 3.31 2.66
N GLU A 163 18.51 2.32 3.38
CA GLU A 163 19.88 1.84 3.16
C GLU A 163 20.07 1.26 1.75
N ILE A 164 19.11 0.45 1.26
CA ILE A 164 19.11 -0.07 -0.10
C ILE A 164 19.08 1.09 -1.11
N GLY A 165 18.18 2.06 -0.90
CA GLY A 165 18.07 3.24 -1.75
C GLY A 165 19.39 4.01 -1.84
N ALA A 166 20.02 4.29 -0.69
CA ALA A 166 21.30 4.98 -0.63
C ALA A 166 22.43 4.17 -1.32
N LYS A 167 22.50 2.87 -1.04
CA LYS A 167 23.52 1.98 -1.60
C LYS A 167 23.47 1.84 -3.12
N TYR A 168 22.27 1.82 -3.70
CA TYR A 168 22.07 1.59 -5.13
C TYR A 168 21.64 2.85 -5.89
N ASN A 169 21.65 4.01 -5.23
CA ASN A 169 21.25 5.30 -5.78
C ASN A 169 19.82 5.26 -6.36
N ILE A 170 18.89 4.73 -5.56
CA ILE A 170 17.47 4.60 -5.91
C ILE A 170 16.68 5.55 -5.01
N PRO A 171 15.87 6.47 -5.56
CA PRO A 171 14.98 7.30 -4.77
C PRO A 171 13.99 6.45 -3.97
N VAL A 172 13.83 6.78 -2.69
CA VAL A 172 12.85 6.14 -1.78
C VAL A 172 11.90 7.20 -1.28
N THR A 173 10.60 6.94 -1.43
CA THR A 173 9.53 7.81 -0.94
C THR A 173 8.71 7.06 0.10
N LEU A 174 8.59 7.64 1.30
CA LEU A 174 7.72 7.12 2.36
C LEU A 174 6.43 7.91 2.40
N VAL A 175 5.30 7.19 2.42
CA VAL A 175 3.95 7.76 2.49
C VAL A 175 3.26 7.28 3.75
N SER A 176 2.73 8.20 4.56
CA SER A 176 2.01 7.84 5.78
C SER A 176 0.61 7.33 5.47
N ALA A 177 0.26 6.14 5.97
CA ALA A 177 -1.08 5.59 5.90
C ALA A 177 -2.03 6.23 6.94
N SER A 178 -1.50 6.63 8.10
CA SER A 178 -2.27 7.32 9.15
C SER A 178 -1.33 8.01 10.14
N LEU A 179 -1.88 8.96 10.93
CA LEU A 179 -1.11 9.60 12.00
C LEU A 179 -0.58 8.61 13.04
N LEU A 180 -1.33 7.55 13.33
CA LEU A 180 -0.92 6.50 14.27
C LEU A 180 0.26 5.66 13.76
N LYS A 181 0.48 5.63 12.45
CA LYS A 181 1.59 4.90 11.82
C LYS A 181 2.85 5.76 11.62
N LEU A 182 2.86 7.02 12.08
CA LEU A 182 4.04 7.91 11.96
C LEU A 182 5.24 7.38 12.76
N TYR A 183 5.02 6.57 13.79
CA TYR A 183 6.12 5.95 14.56
C TYR A 183 6.97 4.99 13.73
N ASN A 184 6.46 4.49 12.60
CA ASN A 184 7.23 3.68 11.64
C ASN A 184 8.16 4.53 10.76
N ILE A 185 8.09 5.87 10.85
CA ILE A 185 9.00 6.75 10.14
C ILE A 185 10.28 6.88 10.98
N PRO A 186 11.47 6.54 10.43
CA PRO A 186 12.73 6.71 11.13
C PRO A 186 12.95 8.18 11.52
N GLU A 187 13.40 8.41 12.75
CA GLU A 187 13.94 9.70 13.17
C GLU A 187 15.34 9.85 12.56
N ASN A 188 15.63 11.01 11.93
CA ASN A 188 16.89 11.29 11.25
C ASN A 188 18.12 11.14 12.18
#